data_bae44906a3b360f03f73b7f7d90f71fb
#
_entry.id   bae44906a3b360f03f73b7f7d90f71fb
#
_cell.length_a   1.000
_cell.length_b   1.000
_cell.length_c   1.000
_cell.angle_alpha   90.00
_cell.angle_beta   90.00
_cell.angle_gamma   90.00
#
_symmetry.space_group_name_H-M   'P 1'
#
loop_
_entity.id
_entity.type
_entity.pdbx_description
1 polymer ?
#
loop_
_entity_poly.entity_id
_entity_poly.type
_entity_poly.pdbx_seq_one_letter_code
_entity_poly.pdbx_strand_id
1 'polypeptide(L)'
;SLFMLMKEIYPPAYSHFWTDNGAWYLNSQYCKENILKELLEEKADYYFIFYNNEIVGNFRILWDENLKGVCAEKQVKLHRLYLHQKIQGKGIGKKLVFWLEEKARENNYQTIWLDAMNEQEQAFQFYKKLGYKYHSHTFLPFNLMYARVRKMNQIYKLLSK
;
A
#
# COMPACT_ATOMS: atom_id res chain seq x y z
N SER A 1 -3.48 -18.95 1.50
CA SER A 1 -2.28 -18.23 1.95
C SER A 1 -2.20 -16.85 1.30
N LEU A 2 -1.43 -15.95 1.90
CA LEU A 2 -1.23 -14.60 1.35
C LEU A 2 -0.58 -14.63 -0.04
N PHE A 3 0.37 -15.52 -0.27
CA PHE A 3 1.00 -15.69 -1.58
C PHE A 3 -0.02 -16.05 -2.66
N MET A 4 -0.91 -17.01 -2.38
CA MET A 4 -1.95 -17.42 -3.33
C MET A 4 -2.93 -16.28 -3.61
N LEU A 5 -3.33 -15.54 -2.59
CA LEU A 5 -4.17 -14.36 -2.73
C LEU A 5 -3.51 -13.32 -3.65
N MET A 6 -2.23 -13.03 -3.45
CA MET A 6 -1.52 -12.04 -4.26
C MET A 6 -1.25 -12.50 -5.68
N LYS A 7 -1.16 -13.80 -5.94
CA LYS A 7 -1.13 -14.33 -7.31
C LYS A 7 -2.42 -14.04 -8.09
N GLU A 8 -3.53 -13.89 -7.40
CA GLU A 8 -4.80 -13.49 -8.02
C GLU A 8 -4.95 -11.97 -8.16
N ILE A 9 -4.54 -11.22 -7.13
CA ILE A 9 -4.75 -9.77 -7.05
C ILE A 9 -3.76 -8.98 -7.89
N TYR A 10 -2.47 -9.34 -7.82
CA TYR A 10 -1.40 -8.51 -8.35
C TYR A 10 -1.34 -8.46 -9.90
N PRO A 11 -1.42 -9.59 -10.63
CA PRO A 11 -1.24 -9.58 -12.07
C PRO A 11 -2.24 -8.69 -12.84
N PRO A 12 -3.55 -8.68 -12.53
CA PRO A 12 -4.49 -7.80 -13.24
C PRO A 12 -4.13 -6.32 -13.16
N ALA A 13 -3.53 -5.90 -12.06
CA ALA A 13 -3.18 -4.50 -11.82
C ALA A 13 -1.77 -4.14 -12.30
N TYR A 14 -0.80 -5.06 -12.23
CA TYR A 14 0.62 -4.74 -12.32
C TYR A 14 1.45 -5.60 -13.27
N SER A 15 0.92 -6.69 -13.85
CA SER A 15 1.73 -7.58 -14.70
C SER A 15 2.39 -6.86 -15.86
N HIS A 16 1.73 -5.85 -16.42
CA HIS A 16 2.23 -5.05 -17.53
C HIS A 16 3.38 -4.10 -17.17
N PHE A 17 3.73 -3.97 -15.89
CA PHE A 17 4.90 -3.21 -15.44
C PHE A 17 6.20 -4.01 -15.53
N TRP A 18 6.12 -5.33 -15.69
CA TRP A 18 7.23 -6.26 -15.53
C TRP A 18 7.49 -7.09 -16.79
N THR A 19 8.77 -7.32 -17.06
CA THR A 19 9.19 -8.19 -18.18
C THR A 19 8.84 -9.65 -17.94
N ASP A 20 8.72 -10.06 -16.67
CA ASP A 20 8.35 -11.42 -16.22
C ASP A 20 6.91 -11.51 -15.70
N ASN A 21 6.05 -10.54 -16.05
CA ASN A 21 4.67 -10.42 -15.54
C ASN A 21 4.56 -10.28 -14.01
N GLY A 22 5.65 -9.91 -13.33
CA GLY A 22 5.67 -9.70 -11.89
C GLY A 22 5.98 -10.93 -11.06
N ALA A 23 6.37 -12.04 -11.66
CA ALA A 23 6.65 -13.28 -10.95
C ALA A 23 7.77 -13.13 -9.92
N TRP A 24 8.87 -12.47 -10.29
CA TRP A 24 9.97 -12.18 -9.38
C TRP A 24 9.51 -11.34 -8.18
N TYR A 25 8.73 -10.29 -8.44
CA TYR A 25 8.24 -9.40 -7.39
C TYR A 25 7.33 -10.14 -6.40
N LEU A 26 6.38 -10.92 -6.91
CA LEU A 26 5.49 -11.73 -6.06
C LEU A 26 6.29 -12.71 -5.18
N ASN A 27 7.27 -13.39 -5.75
CA ASN A 27 8.12 -14.29 -4.98
C ASN A 27 8.96 -13.55 -3.94
N SER A 28 9.56 -12.41 -4.30
CA SER A 28 10.39 -11.63 -3.38
C SER A 28 9.60 -11.05 -2.20
N GLN A 29 8.40 -10.59 -2.43
CA GLN A 29 7.58 -9.92 -1.40
C GLN A 29 6.73 -10.89 -0.57
N TYR A 30 6.26 -11.98 -1.15
CA TYR A 30 5.28 -12.87 -0.52
C TYR A 30 5.79 -14.30 -0.30
N CYS A 31 7.10 -14.53 -0.46
CA CYS A 31 7.69 -15.79 -0.01
C CYS A 31 7.60 -15.92 1.51
N LYS A 32 7.65 -17.15 1.99
CA LYS A 32 7.51 -17.45 3.42
C LYS A 32 8.50 -16.68 4.28
N GLU A 33 9.75 -16.60 3.85
CA GLU A 33 10.83 -15.91 4.56
C GLU A 33 10.53 -14.43 4.75
N ASN A 34 10.11 -13.74 3.69
CA ASN A 34 9.79 -12.31 3.76
C ASN A 34 8.55 -12.04 4.61
N ILE A 35 7.50 -12.86 4.47
CA ILE A 35 6.29 -12.72 5.28
C ILE A 35 6.61 -12.92 6.77
N LEU A 36 7.39 -13.94 7.11
CA LEU A 36 7.80 -14.16 8.50
C LEU A 36 8.59 -12.98 9.05
N LYS A 37 9.51 -12.44 8.26
CA LYS A 37 10.26 -11.23 8.63
C LYS A 37 9.32 -10.06 8.90
N GLU A 38 8.37 -9.80 8.01
CA GLU A 38 7.41 -8.71 8.16
C GLU A 38 6.47 -8.89 9.35
N LEU A 39 6.09 -10.13 9.68
CA LEU A 39 5.25 -10.43 10.85
C LEU A 39 5.99 -10.24 12.18
N LEU A 40 7.32 -10.25 12.18
CA LEU A 40 8.13 -10.00 13.37
C LEU A 40 8.42 -8.51 13.61
N GLU A 41 8.03 -7.62 12.71
CA GLU A 41 8.21 -6.18 12.90
C GLU A 41 7.26 -5.67 14.00
N GLU A 42 7.82 -5.18 15.09
CA GLU A 42 7.04 -4.78 16.29
C GLU A 42 6.09 -3.61 16.05
N LYS A 43 6.46 -2.69 15.16
CA LYS A 43 5.68 -1.48 14.84
C LYS A 43 4.91 -1.61 13.52
N ALA A 44 4.47 -2.81 13.22
CA ALA A 44 3.71 -3.10 12.01
C ALA A 44 2.47 -3.93 12.34
N ASP A 45 1.39 -3.65 11.64
CA ASP A 45 0.18 -4.45 11.66
C ASP A 45 -0.10 -5.00 10.27
N TYR A 46 -0.44 -6.26 10.18
CA TYR A 46 -0.76 -6.95 8.94
C TYR A 46 -2.11 -7.63 9.03
N TYR A 47 -3.04 -7.29 8.12
CA TYR A 47 -4.42 -7.76 8.13
C TYR A 47 -4.80 -8.46 6.83
N PHE A 48 -5.59 -9.52 6.94
CA PHE A 48 -6.44 -9.95 5.84
C PHE A 48 -7.73 -9.12 5.84
N ILE A 49 -8.25 -8.86 4.65
CA ILE A 49 -9.54 -8.20 4.46
C ILE A 49 -10.56 -9.27 4.07
N PHE A 50 -11.63 -9.34 4.83
CA PHE A 50 -12.74 -10.27 4.58
C PHE A 50 -13.96 -9.53 4.04
N TYR A 51 -14.60 -10.11 3.07
CA TYR A 51 -15.88 -9.66 2.54
C TYR A 51 -16.76 -10.89 2.31
N ASN A 52 -17.96 -10.92 2.93
CA ASN A 52 -18.87 -12.08 2.88
C ASN A 52 -18.16 -13.41 3.22
N ASN A 53 -17.35 -13.41 4.28
CA ASN A 53 -16.57 -14.56 4.77
C ASN A 53 -15.46 -15.06 3.82
N GLU A 54 -15.16 -14.33 2.75
CA GLU A 54 -14.05 -14.64 1.87
C GLU A 54 -12.89 -13.65 2.08
N ILE A 55 -11.65 -14.14 1.98
CA ILE A 55 -10.47 -13.28 1.99
C ILE A 55 -10.37 -12.59 0.62
N VAL A 56 -10.46 -11.27 0.61
CA VAL A 56 -10.51 -10.47 -0.62
C VAL A 56 -9.40 -9.44 -0.74
N GLY A 57 -8.50 -9.39 0.23
CA GLY A 57 -7.40 -8.45 0.20
C GLY A 57 -6.49 -8.54 1.39
N ASN A 58 -5.48 -7.66 1.41
CA ASN A 58 -4.59 -7.49 2.54
C ASN A 58 -4.26 -6.01 2.77
N PHE A 59 -3.89 -5.72 4.01
CA PHE A 59 -3.70 -4.38 4.51
C PHE A 59 -2.54 -4.38 5.49
N ARG A 60 -1.51 -3.58 5.24
CA ARG A 60 -0.33 -3.51 6.10
C ARG A 60 0.00 -2.08 6.45
N ILE A 61 0.22 -1.83 7.74
CA ILE A 61 0.49 -0.53 8.33
C ILE A 61 1.87 -0.57 8.98
N LEU A 62 2.68 0.44 8.77
CA LEU A 62 3.93 0.66 9.48
C LEU A 62 3.80 1.89 10.37
N TRP A 63 3.77 1.67 11.67
CA TRP A 63 3.72 2.75 12.66
C TRP A 63 5.12 3.33 12.86
N ASP A 64 5.19 4.64 13.07
CA ASP A 64 6.45 5.38 13.24
C ASP A 64 7.41 5.29 12.04
N GLU A 65 6.89 5.08 10.85
CA GLU A 65 7.64 5.12 9.59
C GLU A 65 7.54 6.52 9.00
N ASN A 66 8.67 7.25 8.98
CA ASN A 66 8.68 8.65 8.62
C ASN A 66 8.99 8.88 7.14
N LEU A 67 8.21 9.76 6.52
CA LEU A 67 8.49 10.29 5.19
C LEU A 67 9.51 11.43 5.31
N LYS A 68 10.63 11.29 4.62
CA LYS A 68 11.69 12.29 4.59
C LYS A 68 11.15 13.64 4.09
N GLY A 69 11.43 14.70 4.82
CA GLY A 69 11.02 16.06 4.45
C GLY A 69 9.65 16.48 5.00
N VAL A 70 8.94 15.60 5.70
CA VAL A 70 7.72 15.97 6.43
C VAL A 70 8.07 16.20 7.91
N CYS A 71 7.84 17.42 8.38
CA CYS A 71 8.09 17.80 9.77
C CYS A 71 6.89 17.42 10.65
N ALA A 72 6.82 16.16 11.04
CA ALA A 72 5.83 15.65 11.99
C ALA A 72 6.51 14.59 12.85
N GLU A 73 6.23 14.63 14.15
CA GLU A 73 6.87 13.71 15.11
C GLU A 73 6.38 12.27 14.96
N LYS A 74 5.07 12.10 14.73
CA LYS A 74 4.43 10.80 14.60
C LYS A 74 3.80 10.64 13.23
N GLN A 75 4.38 9.76 12.44
CA GLN A 75 3.92 9.44 11.09
C GLN A 75 3.64 7.95 10.95
N VAL A 76 2.67 7.62 10.15
CA VAL A 76 2.32 6.23 9.82
C VAL A 76 2.35 6.04 8.31
N LYS A 77 2.89 4.91 7.86
CA LYS A 77 2.88 4.51 6.46
C LYS A 77 1.79 3.48 6.21
N LEU A 78 0.93 3.74 5.25
CA LEU A 78 0.11 2.71 4.64
C LEU A 78 0.98 1.95 3.63
N HIS A 79 1.49 0.79 4.05
CA HIS A 79 2.46 0.04 3.27
C HIS A 79 1.81 -0.80 2.17
N ARG A 80 0.70 -1.46 2.46
CA ARG A 80 -0.05 -2.28 1.51
C ARG A 80 -1.54 -2.11 1.70
N LEU A 81 -2.24 -1.92 0.61
CA LEU A 81 -3.68 -2.02 0.50
C LEU A 81 -4.00 -2.63 -0.85
N TYR A 82 -4.28 -3.92 -0.86
CA TYR A 82 -4.61 -4.67 -2.06
C TYR A 82 -5.99 -5.29 -1.91
N LEU A 83 -6.84 -5.07 -2.90
CA LEU A 83 -8.20 -5.57 -2.97
C LEU A 83 -8.39 -6.40 -4.23
N HIS A 84 -9.01 -7.57 -4.09
CA HIS A 84 -9.38 -8.39 -5.22
C HIS A 84 -10.29 -7.61 -6.18
N GLN A 85 -10.09 -7.79 -7.47
CA GLN A 85 -10.82 -7.07 -8.52
C GLN A 85 -12.34 -7.19 -8.38
N LYS A 86 -12.85 -8.36 -7.94
CA LYS A 86 -14.28 -8.61 -7.74
C LYS A 86 -14.99 -7.71 -6.73
N ILE A 87 -14.23 -7.07 -5.82
CA ILE A 87 -14.80 -6.19 -4.79
C ILE A 87 -14.41 -4.73 -4.95
N GLN A 88 -13.71 -4.37 -6.00
CA GLN A 88 -13.39 -2.98 -6.30
C GLN A 88 -14.67 -2.21 -6.68
N GLY A 89 -14.68 -0.91 -6.44
CA GLY A 89 -15.84 -0.06 -6.70
C GLY A 89 -16.97 -0.15 -5.68
N LYS A 90 -16.81 -0.91 -4.58
CA LYS A 90 -17.79 -1.06 -3.49
C LYS A 90 -17.54 -0.16 -2.28
N GLY A 91 -16.58 0.76 -2.37
CA GLY A 91 -16.23 1.67 -1.29
C GLY A 91 -15.42 1.05 -0.15
N ILE A 92 -14.94 -0.18 -0.29
CA ILE A 92 -14.19 -0.89 0.75
C ILE A 92 -12.84 -0.22 1.02
N GLY A 93 -12.11 0.16 -0.02
CA GLY A 93 -10.83 0.87 0.12
C GLY A 93 -10.98 2.17 0.89
N LYS A 94 -12.00 2.95 0.60
CA LYS A 94 -12.32 4.20 1.30
C LYS A 94 -12.59 3.96 2.79
N LYS A 95 -13.36 2.93 3.13
CA LYS A 95 -13.64 2.56 4.52
C LYS A 95 -12.38 2.17 5.27
N LEU A 96 -11.48 1.42 4.63
CA LEU A 96 -10.21 1.00 5.23
C LEU A 96 -9.28 2.19 5.48
N VAL A 97 -9.18 3.11 4.53
CA VAL A 97 -8.39 4.33 4.69
C VAL A 97 -8.95 5.19 5.82
N PHE A 98 -10.25 5.39 5.89
CA PHE A 98 -10.88 6.14 6.99
C PHE A 98 -10.68 5.47 8.35
N TRP A 99 -10.79 4.16 8.41
CA TRP A 99 -10.50 3.41 9.63
C TRP A 99 -9.05 3.64 10.09
N LEU A 100 -8.08 3.59 9.16
CA LEU A 100 -6.69 3.89 9.48
C LEU A 100 -6.51 5.33 9.97
N GLU A 101 -7.15 6.30 9.32
CA GLU A 101 -7.07 7.70 9.73
C GLU A 101 -7.60 7.92 11.14
N GLU A 102 -8.72 7.30 11.50
CA GLU A 102 -9.27 7.36 12.85
C GLU A 102 -8.34 6.72 13.88
N LYS A 103 -7.86 5.51 13.59
CA LYS A 103 -6.90 4.79 14.46
C LYS A 103 -5.62 5.60 14.65
N ALA A 104 -5.14 6.24 13.60
CA ALA A 104 -3.97 7.11 13.67
C ALA A 104 -4.22 8.34 14.56
N ARG A 105 -5.38 9.01 14.41
CA ARG A 105 -5.76 10.15 15.27
C ARG A 105 -5.85 9.75 16.75
N GLU A 106 -6.50 8.63 17.05
CA GLU A 106 -6.63 8.10 18.40
C GLU A 106 -5.29 7.86 19.09
N ASN A 107 -4.25 7.53 18.32
CA ASN A 107 -2.90 7.30 18.79
C ASN A 107 -1.96 8.50 18.60
N ASN A 108 -2.52 9.68 18.33
CA ASN A 108 -1.80 10.95 18.16
C ASN A 108 -0.81 11.00 17.00
N TYR A 109 -1.07 10.23 15.94
CA TYR A 109 -0.33 10.37 14.69
C TYR A 109 -0.80 11.61 13.93
N GLN A 110 0.15 12.30 13.34
CA GLN A 110 -0.09 13.60 12.70
C GLN A 110 -0.16 13.48 11.17
N THR A 111 0.40 12.42 10.62
CA THR A 111 0.52 12.24 9.16
C THR A 111 0.37 10.79 8.78
N ILE A 112 -0.36 10.55 7.70
CA ILE A 112 -0.34 9.28 6.96
C ILE A 112 0.29 9.52 5.61
N TRP A 113 1.16 8.59 5.19
CA TRP A 113 1.74 8.64 3.86
C TRP A 113 1.80 7.24 3.23
N LEU A 114 1.97 7.19 1.92
CA LEU A 114 2.10 5.95 1.17
C LEU A 114 2.87 6.16 -0.13
N ASP A 115 3.34 5.04 -0.68
CA ASP A 115 3.89 4.96 -2.01
C ASP A 115 2.79 4.61 -3.01
N ALA A 116 2.74 5.31 -4.14
CA ALA A 116 1.81 5.03 -5.22
C ALA A 116 2.53 5.11 -6.57
N MET A 117 2.39 4.07 -7.38
CA MET A 117 3.00 4.04 -8.71
C MET A 117 2.43 5.15 -9.59
N ASN A 118 3.30 5.93 -10.23
CA ASN A 118 2.89 7.03 -11.08
C ASN A 118 1.96 6.59 -12.23
N GLU A 119 2.19 5.39 -12.77
CA GLU A 119 1.38 4.84 -13.86
C GLU A 119 0.02 4.27 -13.40
N GLN A 120 -0.23 4.18 -12.10
CA GLN A 120 -1.52 3.79 -11.53
C GLN A 120 -2.36 5.02 -11.22
N GLU A 121 -2.83 5.70 -12.25
CA GLU A 121 -3.58 6.94 -12.14
C GLU A 121 -4.86 6.80 -11.30
N GLN A 122 -5.55 5.66 -11.40
CA GLN A 122 -6.75 5.39 -10.61
C GLN A 122 -6.47 5.42 -9.10
N ALA A 123 -5.36 4.83 -8.66
CA ALA A 123 -4.95 4.85 -7.25
C ALA A 123 -4.64 6.28 -6.80
N PHE A 124 -3.92 7.03 -7.60
CA PHE A 124 -3.61 8.43 -7.31
C PHE A 124 -4.88 9.28 -7.17
N GLN A 125 -5.82 9.16 -8.11
CA GLN A 125 -7.10 9.89 -8.05
C GLN A 125 -7.93 9.48 -6.84
N PHE A 126 -7.94 8.19 -6.48
CA PHE A 126 -8.59 7.69 -5.28
C PHE A 126 -8.07 8.40 -4.01
N TYR A 127 -6.75 8.41 -3.81
CA TYR A 127 -6.15 9.05 -2.64
C TYR A 127 -6.27 10.57 -2.67
N LYS A 128 -6.19 11.19 -3.84
CA LYS A 128 -6.38 12.64 -4.01
C LYS A 128 -7.76 13.07 -3.55
N LYS A 129 -8.80 12.33 -3.89
CA LYS A 129 -10.18 12.59 -3.43
C LYS A 129 -10.32 12.47 -1.92
N LEU A 130 -9.49 11.68 -1.26
CA LEU A 130 -9.46 11.53 0.19
C LEU A 130 -8.58 12.58 0.89
N GLY A 131 -7.99 13.51 0.15
CA GLY A 131 -7.18 14.61 0.68
C GLY A 131 -5.68 14.36 0.72
N TYR A 132 -5.19 13.29 0.11
CA TYR A 132 -3.75 13.02 -0.01
C TYR A 132 -3.14 13.89 -1.09
N LYS A 133 -1.89 14.35 -0.84
CA LYS A 133 -1.16 15.26 -1.73
C LYS A 133 0.18 14.66 -2.11
N TYR A 134 0.65 14.99 -3.30
CA TYR A 134 2.01 14.67 -3.73
C TYR A 134 3.04 15.37 -2.83
N HIS A 135 4.07 14.64 -2.47
CA HIS A 135 5.23 15.17 -1.73
C HIS A 135 6.52 15.03 -2.54
N SER A 136 6.85 13.81 -2.94
CA SER A 136 8.11 13.47 -3.59
C SER A 136 7.94 12.23 -4.45
N HIS A 137 9.02 11.82 -5.12
CA HIS A 137 9.05 10.57 -5.86
C HIS A 137 10.42 9.91 -5.81
N THR A 138 10.43 8.62 -6.07
CA THR A 138 11.62 7.80 -6.26
C THR A 138 11.46 6.97 -7.52
N PHE A 139 12.55 6.39 -8.00
CA PHE A 139 12.53 5.44 -9.09
C PHE A 139 12.94 4.07 -8.56
N LEU A 140 12.09 3.07 -8.78
CA LEU A 140 12.36 1.72 -8.29
C LEU A 140 13.56 1.11 -9.05
N PRO A 141 14.50 0.49 -8.32
CA PRO A 141 15.73 -0.05 -8.92
C PRO A 141 15.59 -1.48 -9.45
N PHE A 142 14.38 -1.89 -9.83
CA PHE A 142 14.11 -3.27 -10.22
C PHE A 142 14.37 -3.48 -11.70
N ASN A 143 15.36 -4.31 -12.03
CA ASN A 143 15.78 -4.56 -13.42
C ASN A 143 14.70 -5.22 -14.28
N LEU A 144 13.83 -6.03 -13.67
CA LEU A 144 12.73 -6.71 -14.39
C LEU A 144 11.52 -5.81 -14.61
N MET A 145 11.50 -4.62 -14.00
CA MET A 145 10.48 -3.62 -14.24
C MET A 145 10.86 -2.76 -15.44
N TYR A 146 9.91 -2.49 -16.34
CA TYR A 146 10.13 -1.58 -17.45
C TYR A 146 10.55 -0.19 -16.95
N ALA A 147 11.59 0.38 -17.53
CA ALA A 147 12.16 1.67 -17.09
C ALA A 147 11.12 2.80 -17.05
N ARG A 148 10.21 2.84 -18.02
CA ARG A 148 9.17 3.89 -18.14
C ARG A 148 8.15 3.89 -17.00
N VAL A 149 8.03 2.81 -16.22
CA VAL A 149 7.02 2.67 -15.16
C VAL A 149 7.61 2.63 -13.75
N ARG A 150 8.91 2.89 -13.59
CA ARG A 150 9.60 2.81 -12.29
C ARG A 150 9.34 3.98 -11.35
N LYS A 151 8.73 5.06 -11.82
CA LYS A 151 8.46 6.21 -10.98
C LYS A 151 7.40 5.89 -9.93
N MET A 152 7.73 6.08 -8.68
CA MET A 152 6.85 5.88 -7.54
C MET A 152 6.73 7.17 -6.75
N ASN A 153 5.52 7.66 -6.59
CA ASN A 153 5.22 8.87 -5.86
C ASN A 153 5.02 8.59 -4.37
N GLN A 154 5.52 9.48 -3.52
CA GLN A 154 5.16 9.54 -2.11
C GLN A 154 4.07 10.59 -1.96
N ILE A 155 2.93 10.17 -1.43
CA ILE A 155 1.79 11.03 -1.15
C ILE A 155 1.45 10.99 0.33
N TYR A 156 0.91 12.06 0.87
CA TYR A 156 0.66 12.19 2.30
C TYR A 156 -0.58 13.02 2.59
N LYS A 157 -1.09 12.85 3.81
CA LYS A 157 -2.18 13.65 4.35
C LYS A 157 -1.87 14.02 5.79
N LEU A 158 -1.99 15.30 6.11
CA LEU A 158 -1.96 15.79 7.49
C LEU A 158 -3.31 15.49 8.16
N LEU A 159 -3.28 14.89 9.33
CA LEU A 159 -4.48 14.56 10.08
C LEU A 159 -4.88 15.73 10.96
N SER A 160 -6.11 16.18 10.84
CA SER A 160 -6.71 17.12 11.78
C SER A 160 -6.96 16.44 13.13
N LYS A 161 -6.81 17.20 14.21
CA LYS A 161 -7.17 16.72 15.56
C LYS A 161 -8.69 16.54 15.69
#